data_5d7e903687e71e07aa57d304accb1252
#
_entry.id   5d7e903687e71e07aa57d304accb1252
#
_cell.length_a   1.000
_cell.length_b   1.000
_cell.length_c   1.000
_cell.angle_alpha   90.00
_cell.angle_beta   90.00
_cell.angle_gamma   90.00
#
_symmetry.space_group_name_H-M   'P 1'
#
loop_
_entity.id
_entity.type
_entity.pdbx_description
1 polymer ?
#
loop_
_entity_poly.entity_id
_entity_poly.type
_entity_poly.pdbx_seq_one_letter_code
_entity_poly.pdbx_strand_id
1 'polypeptide(L)'
;MRMTPPKDEDGPRVTIITPSLNQAPYLEETIRSVATQDYPNLEYWIIDGGSTDGSLDIIRRWADRFPFIRWLSERDNGQSEAINKGFRLSSGEIVAWLNSDDTYAAGAVRRAAEFLAAHPDCMLAYSDAVIVDDWGAPIEIYPHTQKIFNYRRLASVSDYIAQPSTFIRKKVLDEVGMLDEGLHWCMDWDLWIRIADKHPVLYFPSLTARLRDYAQTKTRMGGRRRWMEIVSVARKHSGQRFPPAYFIYGLESTATRLNLDRSVRSRIKRMFLFKIIKLCIDRHLDVFPDGWVTQKIEFSFYNAPARFILKGVWPLENVPVLMDVVLNGHRIRTFRFEAAGMFTVTVELPAELLAAGRNALLVRSSRLFRYSRHDRRRLSFRLIDHAFEGGAAPATGGNIP
;
A
#
# COMPACT_ATOMS: atom_id res chain seq x y z
N MET A 1 -26.01 -30.10 -14.09
CA MET A 1 -24.61 -30.40 -14.42
C MET A 1 -23.75 -29.89 -13.25
N ARG A 2 -23.18 -30.78 -12.42
CA ARG A 2 -22.32 -30.38 -11.30
C ARG A 2 -20.99 -29.92 -11.89
N MET A 3 -20.69 -28.64 -11.77
CA MET A 3 -19.36 -28.12 -12.10
C MET A 3 -18.34 -28.78 -11.15
N THR A 4 -17.43 -29.55 -11.72
CA THR A 4 -16.23 -30.01 -11.02
C THR A 4 -15.42 -28.77 -10.55
N PRO A 5 -14.91 -28.75 -9.29
CA PRO A 5 -14.02 -27.68 -8.88
C PRO A 5 -12.78 -27.66 -9.82
N PRO A 6 -12.25 -26.47 -10.15
CA PRO A 6 -11.04 -26.37 -10.96
C PRO A 6 -9.92 -27.18 -10.31
N LYS A 7 -9.11 -27.85 -11.13
CA LYS A 7 -7.90 -28.54 -10.66
C LYS A 7 -6.93 -27.53 -10.07
N ASP A 8 -6.22 -27.89 -9.00
CA ASP A 8 -5.18 -27.08 -8.34
C ASP A 8 -4.09 -26.51 -9.26
N GLU A 9 -4.03 -26.98 -10.52
CA GLU A 9 -3.10 -26.53 -11.56
C GLU A 9 -3.37 -25.09 -12.05
N ASP A 10 -4.58 -24.54 -11.85
CA ASP A 10 -4.97 -23.21 -12.38
C ASP A 10 -4.71 -22.06 -11.40
N GLY A 11 -4.25 -22.36 -10.19
CA GLY A 11 -4.03 -21.40 -9.12
C GLY A 11 -5.33 -20.85 -8.48
N PRO A 12 -5.25 -19.97 -7.45
CA PRO A 12 -6.42 -19.45 -6.75
C PRO A 12 -7.30 -18.61 -7.66
N ARG A 13 -8.61 -18.69 -7.51
CA ARG A 13 -9.53 -17.86 -8.30
C ARG A 13 -9.36 -16.39 -7.93
N VAL A 14 -9.14 -15.55 -8.94
CA VAL A 14 -9.02 -14.09 -8.81
C VAL A 14 -10.25 -13.41 -9.39
N THR A 15 -10.90 -12.54 -8.62
CA THR A 15 -11.96 -11.67 -9.12
C THR A 15 -11.47 -10.24 -9.23
N ILE A 16 -11.56 -9.65 -10.40
CA ILE A 16 -11.37 -8.22 -10.62
C ILE A 16 -12.73 -7.53 -10.65
N ILE A 17 -12.82 -6.34 -10.07
CA ILE A 17 -14.04 -5.53 -10.04
C ILE A 17 -13.71 -4.16 -10.66
N THR A 18 -14.52 -3.70 -11.61
CA THR A 18 -14.42 -2.33 -12.14
C THR A 18 -15.72 -1.58 -11.85
N PRO A 19 -15.69 -0.58 -10.92
CA PRO A 19 -16.78 0.37 -10.78
C PRO A 19 -16.80 1.32 -11.98
N SER A 20 -17.93 1.60 -12.58
CA SER A 20 -18.05 2.49 -13.74
C SER A 20 -19.24 3.42 -13.60
N LEU A 21 -19.05 4.71 -13.90
CA LEU A 21 -20.14 5.66 -14.09
C LEU A 21 -19.70 6.74 -15.09
N ASN A 22 -20.29 6.73 -16.29
CA ASN A 22 -20.00 7.67 -17.38
C ASN A 22 -18.49 7.76 -17.70
N GLN A 23 -17.88 6.61 -18.01
CA GLN A 23 -16.45 6.44 -18.28
C GLN A 23 -16.15 5.91 -19.68
N ALA A 24 -17.07 6.08 -20.64
CA ALA A 24 -16.90 5.60 -22.01
C ALA A 24 -15.54 5.93 -22.66
N PRO A 25 -14.90 7.10 -22.40
CA PRO A 25 -13.59 7.43 -22.99
C PRO A 25 -12.45 6.48 -22.58
N TYR A 26 -12.51 5.89 -21.39
CA TYR A 26 -11.39 5.10 -20.83
C TYR A 26 -11.76 3.62 -20.61
N LEU A 27 -13.05 3.34 -20.41
CA LEU A 27 -13.55 2.05 -19.96
C LEU A 27 -13.12 0.89 -20.88
N GLU A 28 -13.07 1.10 -22.20
CA GLU A 28 -12.67 0.05 -23.15
C GLU A 28 -11.20 -0.38 -22.94
N GLU A 29 -10.31 0.56 -22.65
CA GLU A 29 -8.90 0.27 -22.36
C GLU A 29 -8.77 -0.51 -21.04
N THR A 30 -9.52 -0.10 -20.02
CA THR A 30 -9.59 -0.80 -18.74
C THR A 30 -10.05 -2.24 -18.92
N ILE A 31 -11.20 -2.46 -19.58
CA ILE A 31 -11.75 -3.81 -19.80
C ILE A 31 -10.76 -4.67 -20.58
N ARG A 32 -10.18 -4.14 -21.65
CA ARG A 32 -9.16 -4.83 -22.45
C ARG A 32 -7.98 -5.25 -21.59
N SER A 33 -7.48 -4.39 -20.72
CA SER A 33 -6.33 -4.68 -19.86
C SER A 33 -6.57 -5.83 -18.88
N VAL A 34 -7.81 -6.03 -18.44
CA VAL A 34 -8.22 -7.17 -17.61
C VAL A 34 -8.50 -8.40 -18.48
N ALA A 35 -9.24 -8.25 -19.59
CA ALA A 35 -9.65 -9.37 -20.44
C ALA A 35 -8.48 -10.07 -21.14
N THR A 36 -7.34 -9.38 -21.29
CA THR A 36 -6.12 -9.94 -21.91
C THR A 36 -5.07 -10.41 -20.91
N GLN A 37 -5.41 -10.50 -19.62
CA GLN A 37 -4.51 -11.11 -18.63
C GLN A 37 -4.34 -12.61 -18.91
N ASP A 38 -3.12 -13.10 -18.77
CA ASP A 38 -2.74 -14.49 -18.98
C ASP A 38 -3.01 -15.38 -17.76
N TYR A 39 -4.16 -15.23 -17.13
CA TYR A 39 -4.53 -15.96 -15.92
C TYR A 39 -5.81 -16.78 -16.14
N PRO A 40 -5.76 -18.12 -16.04
CA PRO A 40 -6.88 -18.97 -16.46
C PRO A 40 -8.08 -18.93 -15.50
N ASN A 41 -7.82 -18.74 -14.18
CA ASN A 41 -8.87 -18.75 -13.16
C ASN A 41 -9.33 -17.33 -12.78
N LEU A 42 -9.66 -16.53 -13.82
CA LEU A 42 -10.07 -15.13 -13.71
C LEU A 42 -11.60 -15.00 -13.77
N GLU A 43 -12.16 -14.23 -12.84
CA GLU A 43 -13.53 -13.71 -12.87
C GLU A 43 -13.46 -12.19 -12.97
N TYR A 44 -14.31 -11.57 -13.78
CA TYR A 44 -14.33 -10.13 -13.94
C TYR A 44 -15.74 -9.57 -13.78
N TRP A 45 -15.95 -8.67 -12.80
CA TRP A 45 -17.20 -7.97 -12.58
C TRP A 45 -17.08 -6.49 -12.93
N ILE A 46 -18.00 -5.99 -13.78
CA ILE A 46 -18.16 -4.57 -14.07
C ILE A 46 -19.44 -4.09 -13.40
N ILE A 47 -19.33 -3.17 -12.46
CA ILE A 47 -20.45 -2.61 -11.72
C ILE A 47 -20.68 -1.19 -12.20
N ASP A 48 -21.70 -1.02 -13.01
CA ASP A 48 -22.07 0.25 -13.63
C ASP A 48 -23.15 0.96 -12.81
N GLY A 49 -22.93 2.21 -12.47
CA GLY A 49 -23.81 3.06 -11.64
C GLY A 49 -25.00 3.67 -12.41
N GLY A 50 -25.35 3.13 -13.56
CA GLY A 50 -26.42 3.64 -14.44
C GLY A 50 -25.91 4.68 -15.44
N SER A 51 -24.82 4.38 -16.13
CA SER A 51 -24.22 5.25 -17.15
C SER A 51 -25.15 5.57 -18.33
N THR A 52 -24.96 6.79 -18.89
CA THR A 52 -25.76 7.30 -20.01
C THR A 52 -24.93 7.77 -21.21
N ASP A 53 -23.59 7.55 -21.16
CA ASP A 53 -22.60 8.07 -22.11
C ASP A 53 -22.11 7.03 -23.15
N GLY A 54 -22.74 5.85 -23.25
CA GLY A 54 -22.29 4.75 -24.10
C GLY A 54 -21.42 3.70 -23.40
N SER A 55 -21.10 3.87 -22.11
CA SER A 55 -20.35 2.88 -21.32
C SER A 55 -21.02 1.50 -21.35
N LEU A 56 -22.37 1.42 -21.28
CA LEU A 56 -23.11 0.16 -21.32
C LEU A 56 -22.91 -0.60 -22.63
N ASP A 57 -22.81 0.08 -23.75
CA ASP A 57 -22.60 -0.59 -25.06
C ASP A 57 -21.20 -1.17 -25.16
N ILE A 58 -20.21 -0.50 -24.56
CA ILE A 58 -18.87 -1.03 -24.43
C ILE A 58 -18.89 -2.29 -23.56
N ILE A 59 -19.51 -2.24 -22.39
CA ILE A 59 -19.61 -3.39 -21.46
C ILE A 59 -20.25 -4.60 -22.15
N ARG A 60 -21.39 -4.41 -22.81
CA ARG A 60 -22.10 -5.49 -23.51
C ARG A 60 -21.23 -6.15 -24.56
N ARG A 61 -20.59 -5.38 -25.45
CA ARG A 61 -19.69 -5.91 -26.49
C ARG A 61 -18.57 -6.79 -25.91
N TRP A 62 -18.00 -6.40 -24.80
CA TRP A 62 -16.92 -7.17 -24.17
C TRP A 62 -17.45 -8.41 -23.43
N ALA A 63 -18.59 -8.31 -22.75
CA ALA A 63 -19.22 -9.44 -22.08
C ALA A 63 -19.69 -10.52 -23.08
N ASP A 64 -20.21 -10.13 -24.24
CA ASP A 64 -20.57 -11.06 -25.32
C ASP A 64 -19.35 -11.82 -25.87
N ARG A 65 -18.19 -11.20 -25.89
CA ARG A 65 -16.95 -11.79 -26.39
C ARG A 65 -16.23 -12.68 -25.36
N PHE A 66 -16.32 -12.33 -24.07
CA PHE A 66 -15.59 -13.00 -22.99
C PHE A 66 -16.55 -13.49 -21.90
N PRO A 67 -16.90 -14.76 -21.83
CA PRO A 67 -17.92 -15.32 -20.92
C PRO A 67 -17.57 -15.19 -19.42
N PHE A 68 -16.31 -14.92 -19.06
CA PHE A 68 -15.88 -14.68 -17.70
C PHE A 68 -16.12 -13.24 -17.24
N ILE A 69 -16.51 -12.33 -18.16
CA ILE A 69 -16.93 -10.95 -17.83
C ILE A 69 -18.41 -10.97 -17.48
N ARG A 70 -18.70 -10.54 -16.28
CA ARG A 70 -20.04 -10.33 -15.74
C ARG A 70 -20.26 -8.87 -15.49
N TRP A 71 -21.48 -8.40 -15.54
CA TRP A 71 -21.79 -7.01 -15.27
C TRP A 71 -23.15 -6.83 -14.63
N LEU A 72 -23.29 -5.72 -13.88
CA LEU A 72 -24.55 -5.24 -13.31
C LEU A 72 -24.62 -3.74 -13.56
N SER A 73 -25.76 -3.24 -14.04
CA SER A 73 -25.98 -1.80 -14.21
C SER A 73 -27.23 -1.40 -13.43
N GLU A 74 -27.02 -0.62 -12.40
CA GLU A 74 -28.07 -0.02 -11.55
C GLU A 74 -27.51 1.20 -10.85
N ARG A 75 -28.37 2.13 -10.49
CA ARG A 75 -27.95 3.31 -9.73
C ARG A 75 -27.31 2.91 -8.41
N ASP A 76 -26.23 3.59 -8.05
CA ASP A 76 -25.55 3.49 -6.78
C ASP A 76 -25.39 4.87 -6.10
N ASN A 77 -24.97 4.86 -4.83
CA ASN A 77 -24.68 6.07 -4.06
C ASN A 77 -23.21 6.49 -4.13
N GLY A 78 -22.43 5.84 -4.99
CA GLY A 78 -21.01 6.15 -5.22
C GLY A 78 -20.13 4.93 -5.39
N GLN A 79 -18.89 5.19 -5.71
CA GLN A 79 -17.86 4.21 -6.05
C GLN A 79 -17.68 3.10 -5.00
N SER A 80 -17.73 3.45 -3.70
CA SER A 80 -17.57 2.47 -2.61
C SER A 80 -18.71 1.45 -2.60
N GLU A 81 -19.95 1.87 -2.83
CA GLU A 81 -21.09 0.96 -2.95
C GLU A 81 -20.95 0.03 -4.18
N ALA A 82 -20.57 0.59 -5.33
CA ALA A 82 -20.33 -0.19 -6.54
C ALA A 82 -19.27 -1.29 -6.30
N ILE A 83 -18.13 -0.93 -5.71
CA ILE A 83 -17.07 -1.89 -5.38
C ILE A 83 -17.57 -2.94 -4.38
N ASN A 84 -18.29 -2.53 -3.34
CA ASN A 84 -18.86 -3.44 -2.34
C ASN A 84 -19.88 -4.42 -2.95
N LYS A 85 -20.70 -3.99 -3.92
CA LYS A 85 -21.56 -4.89 -4.71
C LYS A 85 -20.68 -5.94 -5.43
N GLY A 86 -19.61 -5.52 -6.07
CA GLY A 86 -18.65 -6.41 -6.71
C GLY A 86 -18.01 -7.40 -5.72
N PHE A 87 -17.60 -6.97 -4.53
CA PHE A 87 -17.07 -7.87 -3.50
C PHE A 87 -18.10 -8.92 -3.06
N ARG A 88 -19.36 -8.53 -2.88
CA ARG A 88 -20.43 -9.48 -2.54
C ARG A 88 -20.70 -10.52 -3.65
N LEU A 89 -20.67 -10.10 -4.91
CA LEU A 89 -20.90 -10.94 -6.08
C LEU A 89 -19.70 -11.83 -6.44
N SER A 90 -18.49 -11.46 -6.03
CA SER A 90 -17.25 -12.16 -6.37
C SER A 90 -17.21 -13.56 -5.78
N SER A 91 -16.68 -14.51 -6.55
CA SER A 91 -16.44 -15.89 -6.12
C SER A 91 -14.96 -16.22 -5.94
N GLY A 92 -14.06 -15.28 -6.23
CA GLY A 92 -12.61 -15.44 -6.10
C GLY A 92 -12.13 -15.49 -4.66
N GLU A 93 -11.09 -16.26 -4.41
CA GLU A 93 -10.33 -16.26 -3.17
C GLU A 93 -9.49 -14.98 -3.00
N ILE A 94 -9.08 -14.42 -4.14
CA ILE A 94 -8.38 -13.14 -4.23
C ILE A 94 -9.31 -12.18 -4.95
N VAL A 95 -9.44 -10.97 -4.41
CA VAL A 95 -10.21 -9.88 -5.01
C VAL A 95 -9.32 -8.65 -5.19
N ALA A 96 -9.57 -7.91 -6.27
CA ALA A 96 -8.98 -6.61 -6.51
C ALA A 96 -9.99 -5.73 -7.23
N TRP A 97 -9.85 -4.40 -7.15
CA TRP A 97 -10.62 -3.54 -8.02
C TRP A 97 -9.73 -2.63 -8.84
N LEU A 98 -10.16 -2.35 -10.02
CA LEU A 98 -9.50 -1.48 -10.99
C LEU A 98 -10.50 -0.42 -11.42
N ASN A 99 -10.20 0.84 -11.18
CA ASN A 99 -11.08 1.94 -11.61
C ASN A 99 -11.19 1.95 -13.14
N SER A 100 -12.29 2.48 -13.64
CA SER A 100 -12.64 2.46 -15.08
C SER A 100 -11.77 3.37 -15.96
N ASP A 101 -10.81 4.08 -15.41
CA ASP A 101 -9.81 4.91 -16.07
C ASP A 101 -8.36 4.41 -15.90
N ASP A 102 -8.15 3.35 -15.08
CA ASP A 102 -6.86 2.72 -14.84
C ASP A 102 -6.70 1.42 -15.66
N THR A 103 -5.47 0.92 -15.79
CA THR A 103 -5.20 -0.33 -16.52
C THR A 103 -4.19 -1.22 -15.80
N TYR A 104 -4.30 -2.55 -16.01
CA TYR A 104 -3.27 -3.49 -15.59
C TYR A 104 -2.14 -3.61 -16.61
N ALA A 105 -0.93 -3.84 -16.13
CA ALA A 105 0.18 -4.32 -16.94
C ALA A 105 -0.01 -5.80 -17.29
N ALA A 106 0.60 -6.25 -18.39
CA ALA A 106 0.56 -7.66 -18.79
C ALA A 106 1.09 -8.56 -17.66
N GLY A 107 0.39 -9.66 -17.36
CA GLY A 107 0.73 -10.64 -16.33
C GLY A 107 0.59 -10.14 -14.89
N ALA A 108 -0.07 -9.00 -14.65
CA ALA A 108 -0.27 -8.43 -13.31
C ALA A 108 -1.01 -9.40 -12.37
N VAL A 109 -2.09 -9.99 -12.87
CA VAL A 109 -2.93 -10.92 -12.09
C VAL A 109 -2.16 -12.19 -11.73
N ARG A 110 -1.43 -12.78 -12.68
CA ARG A 110 -0.61 -13.97 -12.45
C ARG A 110 0.43 -13.73 -11.36
N ARG A 111 1.24 -12.66 -11.49
CA ARG A 111 2.28 -12.35 -10.51
C ARG A 111 1.72 -12.09 -9.12
N ALA A 112 0.58 -11.44 -9.01
CA ALA A 112 -0.08 -11.21 -7.72
C ALA A 112 -0.62 -12.50 -7.11
N ALA A 113 -1.24 -13.38 -7.91
CA ALA A 113 -1.75 -14.68 -7.46
C ALA A 113 -0.60 -15.59 -6.98
N GLU A 114 0.48 -15.68 -7.76
CA GLU A 114 1.69 -16.44 -7.40
C GLU A 114 2.32 -15.91 -6.11
N PHE A 115 2.45 -14.58 -5.99
CA PHE A 115 2.98 -13.96 -4.78
C PHE A 115 2.13 -14.30 -3.56
N LEU A 116 0.81 -14.14 -3.66
CA LEU A 116 -0.09 -14.48 -2.55
C LEU A 116 -0.08 -15.99 -2.25
N ALA A 117 0.04 -16.86 -3.25
CA ALA A 117 0.16 -18.31 -3.03
C ALA A 117 1.43 -18.66 -2.23
N ALA A 118 2.55 -17.98 -2.53
CA ALA A 118 3.80 -18.14 -1.79
C ALA A 118 3.77 -17.54 -0.37
N HIS A 119 2.81 -16.64 -0.07
CA HIS A 119 2.69 -15.94 1.20
C HIS A 119 1.27 -16.13 1.79
N PRO A 120 0.94 -17.30 2.35
CA PRO A 120 -0.42 -17.65 2.79
C PRO A 120 -0.98 -16.74 3.90
N ASP A 121 -0.12 -16.15 4.72
CA ASP A 121 -0.51 -15.23 5.80
C ASP A 121 -0.75 -13.80 5.31
N CYS A 122 -0.27 -13.46 4.10
CA CYS A 122 -0.48 -12.14 3.51
C CYS A 122 -1.94 -11.94 3.13
N MET A 123 -2.60 -10.93 3.70
CA MET A 123 -4.00 -10.62 3.38
C MET A 123 -4.16 -9.51 2.35
N LEU A 124 -3.16 -8.66 2.19
CA LEU A 124 -3.10 -7.64 1.14
C LEU A 124 -1.69 -7.58 0.57
N ALA A 125 -1.56 -7.81 -0.73
CA ALA A 125 -0.34 -7.60 -1.49
C ALA A 125 -0.46 -6.32 -2.31
N TYR A 126 0.62 -5.52 -2.38
CA TYR A 126 0.69 -4.33 -3.22
C TYR A 126 2.03 -4.25 -3.94
N SER A 127 2.07 -3.56 -5.06
CA SER A 127 3.26 -3.46 -5.90
C SER A 127 3.48 -2.04 -6.42
N ASP A 128 4.42 -1.90 -7.36
CA ASP A 128 4.62 -0.64 -8.07
C ASP A 128 3.50 -0.40 -9.10
N ALA A 129 3.23 0.88 -9.33
CA ALA A 129 2.39 1.38 -10.40
C ALA A 129 3.10 2.51 -11.16
N VAL A 130 2.69 2.78 -12.39
CA VAL A 130 3.15 3.93 -13.17
C VAL A 130 2.01 4.92 -13.36
N ILE A 131 2.30 6.20 -13.17
CA ILE A 131 1.37 7.27 -13.50
C ILE A 131 1.43 7.51 -15.01
N VAL A 132 0.27 7.53 -15.65
CA VAL A 132 0.13 7.82 -17.08
C VAL A 132 -0.72 9.08 -17.29
N ASP A 133 -0.53 9.74 -18.41
CA ASP A 133 -1.34 10.89 -18.81
C ASP A 133 -2.72 10.45 -19.36
N ASP A 134 -3.48 11.42 -19.88
CA ASP A 134 -4.81 11.25 -20.45
C ASP A 134 -4.83 10.25 -21.63
N TRP A 135 -3.73 10.15 -22.37
CA TRP A 135 -3.56 9.23 -23.51
C TRP A 135 -2.90 7.90 -23.16
N GLY A 136 -2.58 7.66 -21.88
CA GLY A 136 -1.93 6.44 -21.42
C GLY A 136 -0.40 6.46 -21.57
N ALA A 137 0.22 7.61 -21.93
CA ALA A 137 1.67 7.72 -21.98
C ALA A 137 2.27 7.81 -20.57
N PRO A 138 3.37 7.07 -20.27
CA PRO A 138 3.95 7.05 -18.94
C PRO A 138 4.56 8.41 -18.56
N ILE A 139 4.24 8.92 -17.36
CA ILE A 139 4.80 10.13 -16.78
C ILE A 139 5.94 9.78 -15.82
N GLU A 140 5.65 8.98 -14.80
CA GLU A 140 6.60 8.56 -13.77
C GLU A 140 6.12 7.31 -13.03
N ILE A 141 7.03 6.58 -12.41
CA ILE A 141 6.66 5.52 -11.45
C ILE A 141 6.01 6.19 -10.24
N TYR A 142 4.94 5.61 -9.69
CA TYR A 142 4.24 6.14 -8.53
C TYR A 142 5.25 6.36 -7.37
N PRO A 143 5.52 7.62 -7.00
CA PRO A 143 6.72 7.96 -6.22
C PRO A 143 6.59 7.67 -4.73
N HIS A 144 5.42 7.23 -4.27
CA HIS A 144 5.12 7.09 -2.84
C HIS A 144 5.21 5.65 -2.36
N THR A 145 5.22 4.64 -3.25
CA THR A 145 5.27 3.22 -2.87
C THR A 145 6.42 2.93 -1.92
N GLN A 146 6.09 2.34 -0.78
CA GLN A 146 7.09 1.88 0.19
C GLN A 146 7.34 0.39 0.00
N LYS A 147 8.58 0.01 -0.27
CA LYS A 147 8.99 -1.39 -0.45
C LYS A 147 9.01 -2.17 0.88
N ILE A 148 9.15 -1.48 1.99
CA ILE A 148 9.01 -2.02 3.34
C ILE A 148 7.73 -1.44 3.93
N PHE A 149 6.79 -2.33 4.28
CA PHE A 149 5.52 -1.90 4.85
C PHE A 149 5.73 -1.23 6.21
N ASN A 150 5.11 -0.08 6.42
CA ASN A 150 5.17 0.67 7.67
C ASN A 150 3.75 1.10 8.10
N TYR A 151 3.19 0.38 9.07
CA TYR A 151 1.85 0.65 9.59
C TYR A 151 1.67 2.08 10.11
N ARG A 152 2.62 2.56 10.94
CA ARG A 152 2.52 3.90 11.53
C ARG A 152 2.49 4.99 10.46
N ARG A 153 3.31 4.83 9.41
CA ARG A 153 3.30 5.75 8.28
C ARG A 153 1.97 5.70 7.53
N LEU A 154 1.47 4.50 7.26
CA LEU A 154 0.16 4.32 6.62
C LEU A 154 -0.95 4.95 7.47
N ALA A 155 -1.00 4.70 8.76
CA ALA A 155 -2.08 5.16 9.63
C ALA A 155 -2.08 6.67 9.92
N SER A 156 -0.95 7.38 9.79
CA SER A 156 -0.84 8.76 10.26
C SER A 156 -0.26 9.78 9.28
N VAL A 157 0.51 9.34 8.29
CA VAL A 157 1.29 10.24 7.43
C VAL A 157 0.72 10.33 6.03
N SER A 158 0.59 9.23 5.33
CA SER A 158 0.14 9.20 3.93
C SER A 158 -0.27 7.81 3.50
N ASP A 159 -1.22 7.76 2.58
CA ASP A 159 -1.40 6.60 1.75
C ASP A 159 -0.22 6.53 0.74
N TYR A 160 0.53 5.45 0.83
CA TYR A 160 1.66 5.18 -0.06
C TYR A 160 1.44 3.94 -0.92
N ILE A 161 0.26 3.36 -0.84
CA ILE A 161 -0.16 2.20 -1.62
C ILE A 161 -0.93 2.68 -2.84
N ALA A 162 -0.43 2.39 -4.02
CA ALA A 162 -1.16 2.68 -5.24
C ALA A 162 -2.35 1.73 -5.36
N GLN A 163 -3.57 2.24 -5.26
CA GLN A 163 -4.80 1.44 -5.18
C GLN A 163 -4.89 0.36 -6.28
N PRO A 164 -4.69 0.63 -7.59
CA PRO A 164 -4.87 -0.39 -8.62
C PRO A 164 -3.77 -1.47 -8.61
N SER A 165 -2.71 -1.32 -7.81
CA SER A 165 -1.67 -2.33 -7.64
C SER A 165 -1.93 -3.31 -6.49
N THR A 166 -3.14 -3.31 -5.91
CA THR A 166 -3.48 -4.08 -4.71
C THR A 166 -4.29 -5.33 -5.02
N PHE A 167 -3.98 -6.41 -4.31
CA PHE A 167 -4.69 -7.69 -4.37
C PHE A 167 -4.94 -8.20 -2.95
N ILE A 168 -6.18 -8.58 -2.65
CA ILE A 168 -6.68 -8.85 -1.31
C ILE A 168 -7.16 -10.29 -1.22
N ARG A 169 -6.81 -11.02 -0.16
CA ARG A 169 -7.54 -12.26 0.14
C ARG A 169 -8.94 -11.93 0.60
N LYS A 170 -9.95 -12.37 -0.15
CA LYS A 170 -11.36 -12.01 0.10
C LYS A 170 -11.79 -12.27 1.54
N LYS A 171 -11.35 -13.36 2.14
CA LYS A 171 -11.69 -13.73 3.53
C LYS A 171 -11.43 -12.62 4.55
N VAL A 172 -10.46 -11.73 4.31
CA VAL A 172 -10.16 -10.64 5.27
C VAL A 172 -11.28 -9.62 5.35
N LEU A 173 -12.06 -9.45 4.27
CA LEU A 173 -13.18 -8.51 4.24
C LEU A 173 -14.32 -8.92 5.20
N ASP A 174 -14.45 -10.22 5.51
CA ASP A 174 -15.43 -10.71 6.49
C ASP A 174 -15.05 -10.29 7.92
N GLU A 175 -13.76 -10.13 8.20
CA GLU A 175 -13.25 -9.75 9.52
C GLU A 175 -13.16 -8.25 9.74
N VAL A 176 -12.67 -7.52 8.72
CA VAL A 176 -12.41 -6.07 8.85
C VAL A 176 -13.52 -5.22 8.25
N GLY A 177 -14.48 -5.84 7.56
CA GLY A 177 -15.51 -5.17 6.78
C GLY A 177 -15.00 -4.73 5.40
N MET A 178 -15.93 -4.48 4.49
CA MET A 178 -15.66 -3.96 3.14
C MET A 178 -15.32 -2.46 3.18
N LEU A 179 -15.41 -1.76 2.06
CA LEU A 179 -15.23 -0.31 1.99
C LEU A 179 -16.29 0.42 2.81
N ASP A 180 -15.88 1.48 3.51
CA ASP A 180 -16.82 2.39 4.17
C ASP A 180 -17.49 3.29 3.11
N GLU A 181 -18.79 3.08 2.89
CA GLU A 181 -19.57 3.81 1.88
C GLU A 181 -19.77 5.29 2.24
N GLY A 182 -19.51 5.67 3.48
CA GLY A 182 -19.47 7.07 3.92
C GLY A 182 -18.21 7.83 3.48
N LEU A 183 -17.18 7.10 3.02
CA LEU A 183 -15.94 7.68 2.52
C LEU A 183 -15.97 7.82 1.00
N HIS A 184 -15.55 9.00 0.53
CA HIS A 184 -15.58 9.32 -0.88
C HIS A 184 -14.19 9.30 -1.55
N TRP A 185 -13.13 9.69 -0.85
CA TRP A 185 -11.77 9.81 -1.40
C TRP A 185 -10.76 8.84 -0.78
N CYS A 186 -10.99 8.37 0.44
CA CYS A 186 -10.03 7.61 1.24
C CYS A 186 -10.56 6.24 1.66
N MET A 187 -11.55 5.69 0.92
CA MET A 187 -12.13 4.39 1.22
C MET A 187 -11.12 3.25 1.09
N ASP A 188 -10.19 3.35 0.15
CA ASP A 188 -9.06 2.45 -0.03
C ASP A 188 -8.09 2.54 1.16
N TRP A 189 -7.66 3.74 1.50
CA TRP A 189 -6.73 3.98 2.59
C TRP A 189 -7.29 3.50 3.94
N ASP A 190 -8.56 3.76 4.25
CA ASP A 190 -9.22 3.24 5.45
C ASP A 190 -9.21 1.70 5.48
N LEU A 191 -9.52 1.05 4.34
CA LEU A 191 -9.49 -0.41 4.23
C LEU A 191 -8.08 -0.97 4.45
N TRP A 192 -7.06 -0.36 3.82
CA TRP A 192 -5.66 -0.80 4.00
C TRP A 192 -5.23 -0.74 5.46
N ILE A 193 -5.58 0.31 6.18
CA ILE A 193 -5.24 0.45 7.60
C ILE A 193 -5.98 -0.60 8.44
N ARG A 194 -7.27 -0.86 8.18
CA ARG A 194 -8.05 -1.88 8.90
C ARG A 194 -7.48 -3.29 8.68
N ILE A 195 -7.09 -3.62 7.45
CA ILE A 195 -6.42 -4.90 7.15
C ILE A 195 -5.08 -4.93 7.89
N ALA A 196 -4.26 -3.91 7.74
CA ALA A 196 -2.93 -3.86 8.31
C ALA A 196 -2.89 -3.78 9.84
N ASP A 197 -3.98 -3.44 10.49
CA ASP A 197 -4.07 -3.48 11.95
C ASP A 197 -4.14 -4.92 12.50
N LYS A 198 -4.64 -5.85 11.69
CA LYS A 198 -4.86 -7.25 12.10
C LYS A 198 -3.99 -8.25 11.36
N HIS A 199 -3.58 -7.95 10.12
CA HIS A 199 -3.00 -8.91 9.20
C HIS A 199 -1.77 -8.37 8.46
N PRO A 200 -0.87 -9.26 8.02
CA PRO A 200 0.27 -8.90 7.19
C PRO A 200 -0.15 -8.26 5.86
N VAL A 201 0.49 -7.13 5.56
CA VAL A 201 0.42 -6.42 4.28
C VAL A 201 1.82 -6.40 3.68
N LEU A 202 1.99 -6.92 2.47
CA LEU A 202 3.31 -7.10 1.87
C LEU A 202 3.43 -6.40 0.52
N TYR A 203 4.62 -5.83 0.28
CA TYR A 203 5.04 -5.35 -1.02
C TYR A 203 5.64 -6.49 -1.83
N PHE A 204 5.30 -6.58 -3.13
CA PHE A 204 6.00 -7.46 -4.06
C PHE A 204 6.59 -6.65 -5.23
N PRO A 205 7.87 -6.94 -5.62
CA PRO A 205 8.60 -6.14 -6.58
C PRO A 205 8.11 -6.42 -8.01
N SER A 206 7.04 -5.76 -8.41
CA SER A 206 6.45 -5.88 -9.74
C SER A 206 5.74 -4.58 -10.13
N LEU A 207 5.75 -4.24 -11.41
CA LEU A 207 4.89 -3.21 -11.97
C LEU A 207 3.59 -3.87 -12.45
N THR A 208 2.47 -3.62 -11.73
CA THR A 208 1.19 -4.27 -12.04
C THR A 208 0.14 -3.35 -12.62
N ALA A 209 0.23 -2.05 -12.38
CA ALA A 209 -0.85 -1.13 -12.76
C ALA A 209 -0.35 0.19 -13.35
N ARG A 210 -1.25 0.83 -14.11
CA ARG A 210 -1.08 2.18 -14.64
C ARG A 210 -2.23 3.04 -14.10
N LEU A 211 -1.86 4.09 -13.38
CA LEU A 211 -2.77 5.11 -12.83
C LEU A 211 -2.91 6.26 -13.80
N ARG A 212 -4.11 6.56 -14.24
CA ARG A 212 -4.35 7.70 -15.11
C ARG A 212 -4.50 8.99 -14.30
N ASP A 213 -3.72 10.01 -14.65
CA ASP A 213 -3.74 11.33 -14.00
C ASP A 213 -4.12 12.43 -14.99
N TYR A 214 -5.38 12.84 -14.98
CA TYR A 214 -5.95 13.90 -15.81
C TYR A 214 -6.74 14.92 -14.96
N ALA A 215 -7.17 16.03 -15.58
CA ALA A 215 -7.73 17.16 -14.85
C ALA A 215 -9.01 16.82 -14.04
N GLN A 216 -9.83 15.90 -14.54
CA GLN A 216 -11.11 15.51 -13.96
C GLN A 216 -11.03 14.33 -13.00
N THR A 217 -9.82 13.80 -12.70
CA THR A 217 -9.69 12.74 -11.72
C THR A 217 -10.29 13.15 -10.37
N LYS A 218 -10.96 12.20 -9.72
CA LYS A 218 -11.58 12.38 -8.40
C LYS A 218 -10.59 12.96 -7.38
N THR A 219 -9.35 12.50 -7.41
CA THR A 219 -8.27 12.96 -6.54
C THR A 219 -7.95 14.44 -6.74
N ARG A 220 -7.89 14.91 -8.00
CA ARG A 220 -7.59 16.33 -8.29
C ARG A 220 -8.75 17.24 -7.94
N MET A 221 -9.98 16.79 -8.11
CA MET A 221 -11.18 17.59 -7.84
C MET A 221 -11.56 17.65 -6.35
N GLY A 222 -11.00 16.83 -5.49
CA GLY A 222 -11.44 16.67 -4.10
C GLY A 222 -11.21 17.88 -3.18
N GLY A 223 -10.16 18.67 -3.43
CA GLY A 223 -9.89 19.93 -2.72
C GLY A 223 -9.98 19.80 -1.19
N ARG A 224 -10.68 20.79 -0.55
CA ARG A 224 -10.85 20.83 0.91
C ARG A 224 -11.63 19.64 1.47
N ARG A 225 -12.63 19.12 0.74
CA ARG A 225 -13.45 17.99 1.21
C ARG A 225 -12.57 16.73 1.32
N ARG A 226 -11.76 16.44 0.31
CA ARG A 226 -10.78 15.35 0.33
C ARG A 226 -9.80 15.51 1.51
N TRP A 227 -9.26 16.70 1.74
CA TRP A 227 -8.38 16.95 2.87
C TRP A 227 -9.04 16.66 4.22
N MET A 228 -10.30 17.09 4.42
CA MET A 228 -11.02 16.82 5.66
C MET A 228 -11.26 15.32 5.89
N GLU A 229 -11.57 14.57 4.84
CA GLU A 229 -11.75 13.13 4.91
C GLU A 229 -10.42 12.41 5.24
N ILE A 230 -9.32 12.78 4.57
CA ILE A 230 -7.96 12.32 4.87
C ILE A 230 -7.62 12.52 6.36
N VAL A 231 -7.90 13.71 6.88
CA VAL A 231 -7.64 14.04 8.29
C VAL A 231 -8.50 13.21 9.22
N SER A 232 -9.76 12.98 8.86
CA SER A 232 -10.68 12.14 9.64
C SER A 232 -10.19 10.70 9.75
N VAL A 233 -9.82 10.09 8.60
CA VAL A 233 -9.26 8.73 8.54
C VAL A 233 -7.97 8.63 9.34
N ALA A 234 -7.01 9.55 9.11
CA ALA A 234 -5.75 9.55 9.84
C ALA A 234 -5.92 9.73 11.35
N ARG A 235 -6.86 10.56 11.80
CA ARG A 235 -7.21 10.71 13.23
C ARG A 235 -7.79 9.45 13.83
N LYS A 236 -8.77 8.85 13.14
CA LYS A 236 -9.45 7.62 13.54
C LYS A 236 -8.43 6.51 13.83
N HIS A 237 -7.48 6.30 12.93
CA HIS A 237 -6.56 5.17 13.01
C HIS A 237 -5.27 5.44 13.80
N SER A 238 -4.78 6.68 13.83
CA SER A 238 -3.56 7.01 14.59
C SER A 238 -3.82 7.43 16.02
N GLY A 239 -5.05 7.77 16.40
CA GLY A 239 -5.39 8.37 17.69
C GLY A 239 -4.83 9.78 17.90
N GLN A 240 -4.17 10.37 16.90
CA GLN A 240 -3.53 11.68 17.01
C GLN A 240 -4.51 12.80 16.66
N ARG A 241 -4.59 13.83 17.50
CA ARG A 241 -5.42 15.03 17.23
C ARG A 241 -4.97 15.76 15.95
N PHE A 242 -3.66 15.82 15.70
CA PHE A 242 -3.04 16.44 14.52
C PHE A 242 -2.03 15.48 13.87
N PRO A 243 -2.51 14.46 13.14
CA PRO A 243 -1.60 13.55 12.45
C PRO A 243 -0.80 14.31 11.38
N PRO A 244 0.41 13.87 11.01
CA PRO A 244 1.21 14.48 9.93
C PRO A 244 0.45 14.68 8.62
N ALA A 245 -0.47 13.80 8.29
CA ALA A 245 -1.37 13.90 7.14
C ALA A 245 -2.17 15.23 7.12
N TYR A 246 -2.53 15.76 8.29
CA TYR A 246 -3.19 17.06 8.41
C TYR A 246 -2.41 18.17 7.70
N PHE A 247 -1.12 18.25 7.93
CA PHE A 247 -0.26 19.29 7.38
C PHE A 247 0.09 19.01 5.90
N ILE A 248 0.40 17.75 5.57
CA ILE A 248 0.84 17.34 4.23
C ILE A 248 -0.26 17.62 3.20
N TYR A 249 -1.44 17.08 3.43
CA TYR A 249 -2.56 17.21 2.48
C TYR A 249 -3.27 18.58 2.59
N GLY A 250 -3.19 19.25 3.75
CA GLY A 250 -3.69 20.61 3.90
C GLY A 250 -2.95 21.60 3.01
N LEU A 251 -1.65 21.46 2.93
CA LEU A 251 -0.80 22.29 2.07
C LEU A 251 -1.02 21.95 0.59
N GLU A 252 -1.20 20.67 0.25
CA GLU A 252 -1.55 20.24 -1.12
C GLU A 252 -2.90 20.84 -1.54
N SER A 253 -3.92 20.75 -0.69
CA SER A 253 -5.24 21.33 -0.93
C SER A 253 -5.19 22.86 -1.12
N THR A 254 -4.38 23.56 -0.33
CA THR A 254 -4.19 25.00 -0.43
C THR A 254 -3.48 25.40 -1.73
N ALA A 255 -2.42 24.69 -2.11
CA ALA A 255 -1.68 24.91 -3.34
C ALA A 255 -2.55 24.67 -4.60
N THR A 256 -3.46 23.67 -4.53
CA THR A 256 -4.43 23.41 -5.58
C THR A 256 -5.46 24.55 -5.70
N ARG A 257 -5.98 25.05 -4.57
CA ARG A 257 -6.95 26.15 -4.54
C ARG A 257 -6.37 27.47 -5.08
N LEU A 258 -5.10 27.75 -4.84
CA LEU A 258 -4.41 28.95 -5.33
C LEU A 258 -4.00 28.83 -6.79
N ASN A 259 -4.37 27.76 -7.47
CA ASN A 259 -4.07 27.50 -8.89
C ASN A 259 -2.58 27.71 -9.24
N LEU A 260 -1.70 27.42 -8.27
CA LEU A 260 -0.26 27.60 -8.44
C LEU A 260 0.27 26.67 -9.52
N ASP A 261 1.01 27.21 -10.47
CA ASP A 261 1.65 26.43 -11.52
C ASP A 261 2.53 25.29 -10.96
N ARG A 262 2.67 24.20 -11.72
CA ARG A 262 3.51 23.04 -11.31
C ARG A 262 4.92 23.47 -10.90
N SER A 263 5.51 24.45 -11.57
CA SER A 263 6.84 24.99 -11.25
C SER A 263 6.85 25.73 -9.91
N VAL A 264 5.81 26.53 -9.62
CA VAL A 264 5.64 27.25 -8.35
C VAL A 264 5.28 26.28 -7.22
N ARG A 265 4.41 25.28 -7.49
CA ARG A 265 4.12 24.18 -6.55
C ARG A 265 5.40 23.43 -6.18
N SER A 266 6.26 23.13 -7.13
CA SER A 266 7.52 22.46 -6.89
C SER A 266 8.51 23.33 -6.09
N ARG A 267 8.52 24.66 -6.29
CA ARG A 267 9.34 25.61 -5.52
C ARG A 267 8.83 25.79 -4.10
N ILE A 268 7.52 25.94 -3.89
CA ILE A 268 6.90 26.03 -2.57
C ILE A 268 7.04 24.68 -1.83
N LYS A 269 6.82 23.54 -2.50
CA LYS A 269 7.18 22.22 -1.98
C LYS A 269 8.66 22.16 -1.58
N ARG A 270 9.58 22.77 -2.32
CA ARG A 270 11.00 22.78 -1.96
C ARG A 270 11.35 23.74 -0.82
N MET A 271 10.71 24.90 -0.68
CA MET A 271 11.13 25.91 0.30
C MET A 271 10.51 25.79 1.69
N PHE A 272 9.20 25.61 1.79
CA PHE A 272 8.47 25.60 3.07
C PHE A 272 7.97 24.21 3.46
N LEU A 273 7.36 23.54 2.49
CA LEU A 273 6.79 22.21 2.64
C LEU A 273 7.88 21.18 2.93
N PHE A 274 9.01 21.28 2.19
CA PHE A 274 10.12 20.34 2.34
C PHE A 274 10.73 20.40 3.75
N LYS A 275 10.75 21.56 4.42
CA LYS A 275 11.24 21.63 5.80
C LYS A 275 10.26 21.04 6.81
N ILE A 276 8.97 21.34 6.70
CA ILE A 276 7.94 20.82 7.64
C ILE A 276 7.57 19.38 7.29
N ILE A 277 7.33 19.07 6.02
CA ILE A 277 7.10 17.70 5.57
C ILE A 277 8.34 16.85 5.82
N LYS A 278 9.54 17.33 5.53
CA LYS A 278 10.76 16.62 5.83
C LYS A 278 10.93 16.40 7.32
N LEU A 279 10.60 17.38 8.17
CA LEU A 279 10.63 17.21 9.62
C LEU A 279 9.58 16.19 10.10
N CYS A 280 8.39 16.17 9.49
CA CYS A 280 7.35 15.21 9.80
C CYS A 280 7.63 13.83 9.17
N ILE A 281 8.09 13.78 7.91
CA ILE A 281 8.42 12.56 7.19
C ILE A 281 9.73 11.96 7.74
N ASP A 282 10.79 12.74 7.95
CA ASP A 282 12.06 12.23 8.51
C ASP A 282 11.90 11.71 9.95
N ARG A 283 10.91 12.21 10.70
CA ARG A 283 10.55 11.63 12.01
C ARG A 283 9.76 10.32 11.91
N HIS A 284 9.17 10.03 10.74
CA HIS A 284 8.36 8.85 10.47
C HIS A 284 8.95 7.93 9.39
N LEU A 285 10.01 8.37 8.68
CA LEU A 285 10.82 7.52 7.83
C LEU A 285 11.78 6.74 8.72
N ASP A 286 11.54 5.46 8.83
CA ASP A 286 12.43 4.59 9.59
C ASP A 286 13.62 4.15 8.72
N VAL A 287 13.41 3.96 7.41
CA VAL A 287 14.44 3.53 6.44
C VAL A 287 14.36 4.37 5.17
N PHE A 288 15.49 4.84 4.67
CA PHE A 288 15.61 5.47 3.35
C PHE A 288 15.70 4.42 2.23
N PRO A 289 15.39 4.77 0.97
CA PRO A 289 15.45 3.83 -0.15
C PRO A 289 16.82 3.16 -0.36
N ASP A 290 17.90 3.80 0.09
CA ASP A 290 19.26 3.27 0.06
C ASP A 290 19.62 2.41 1.28
N GLY A 291 18.63 2.00 2.07
CA GLY A 291 18.77 1.12 3.23
C GLY A 291 19.22 1.81 4.52
N TRP A 292 19.52 3.11 4.51
CA TRP A 292 19.90 3.82 5.72
C TRP A 292 18.71 4.04 6.66
N VAL A 293 18.91 3.71 7.94
CA VAL A 293 17.93 3.88 9.02
C VAL A 293 18.10 5.25 9.68
N THR A 294 17.01 5.87 10.04
CA THR A 294 16.99 7.05 10.92
C THR A 294 17.35 6.65 12.36
N GLN A 295 16.95 7.39 13.36
CA GLN A 295 17.24 7.03 14.76
C GLN A 295 16.57 5.71 15.18
N LYS A 296 15.49 5.33 14.52
CA LYS A 296 14.68 4.15 14.84
C LYS A 296 14.08 3.53 13.58
N ILE A 297 13.80 2.24 13.68
CA ILE A 297 13.01 1.48 12.70
C ILE A 297 11.98 0.65 13.45
N GLU A 298 10.75 0.58 12.94
CA GLU A 298 9.68 -0.23 13.49
C GLU A 298 9.32 -1.34 12.51
N PHE A 299 9.34 -2.59 12.98
CA PHE A 299 8.87 -3.76 12.26
C PHE A 299 7.53 -4.18 12.83
N SER A 300 6.53 -4.37 11.96
CA SER A 300 5.23 -4.92 12.32
C SER A 300 5.18 -6.40 11.96
N PHE A 301 4.67 -7.23 12.86
CA PHE A 301 4.46 -8.66 12.63
C PHE A 301 3.21 -9.15 13.36
N TYR A 302 2.66 -10.28 12.94
CA TYR A 302 1.33 -10.74 13.36
C TYR A 302 1.33 -12.15 13.96
N ASN A 303 2.32 -12.95 13.62
CA ASN A 303 2.52 -14.26 14.21
C ASN A 303 3.31 -14.12 15.52
N ALA A 304 3.44 -15.19 16.27
CA ALA A 304 4.23 -15.24 17.50
C ALA A 304 5.61 -15.87 17.23
N PRO A 305 6.54 -15.16 16.52
CA PRO A 305 7.88 -15.68 16.28
C PRO A 305 8.65 -15.75 17.60
N ALA A 306 9.51 -16.76 17.73
CA ALA A 306 10.35 -16.89 18.92
C ALA A 306 11.54 -15.93 18.90
N ARG A 307 12.03 -15.57 17.70
CA ARG A 307 13.24 -14.76 17.55
C ARG A 307 13.12 -13.72 16.45
N PHE A 308 13.83 -12.61 16.64
CA PHE A 308 14.06 -11.58 15.64
C PHE A 308 15.55 -11.48 15.34
N ILE A 309 15.91 -11.48 14.07
CA ILE A 309 17.29 -11.34 13.58
C ILE A 309 17.37 -10.05 12.78
N LEU A 310 18.37 -9.21 13.08
CA LEU A 310 18.66 -7.98 12.35
C LEU A 310 20.11 -7.98 11.89
N LYS A 311 20.32 -7.75 10.59
CA LYS A 311 21.65 -7.57 9.98
C LYS A 311 21.80 -6.16 9.46
N GLY A 312 22.94 -5.56 9.73
CA GLY A 312 23.21 -4.19 9.30
C GLY A 312 24.70 -3.88 9.23
N VAL A 313 24.98 -2.64 8.81
CA VAL A 313 26.32 -2.07 8.84
C VAL A 313 26.32 -0.86 9.76
N TRP A 314 27.25 -0.85 10.72
CA TRP A 314 27.53 0.28 11.57
C TRP A 314 28.74 1.06 11.01
N PRO A 315 28.60 2.34 10.67
CA PRO A 315 29.63 3.05 9.91
C PRO A 315 30.65 3.80 10.74
N LEU A 316 30.47 3.93 12.07
CA LEU A 316 31.32 4.75 12.92
C LEU A 316 32.36 3.91 13.67
N GLU A 317 33.63 4.28 13.54
CA GLU A 317 34.73 3.74 14.32
C GLU A 317 34.85 4.45 15.67
N ASN A 318 35.28 3.70 16.69
CA ASN A 318 35.67 4.21 18.02
C ASN A 318 34.60 5.01 18.78
N VAL A 319 33.33 4.83 18.47
CA VAL A 319 32.23 5.48 19.17
C VAL A 319 31.22 4.43 19.65
N PRO A 320 31.10 4.20 20.96
CA PRO A 320 30.14 3.25 21.47
C PRO A 320 28.71 3.69 21.16
N VAL A 321 27.92 2.75 20.64
CA VAL A 321 26.52 2.97 20.30
C VAL A 321 25.68 1.95 21.00
N LEU A 322 24.58 2.41 21.60
CA LEU A 322 23.56 1.55 22.16
C LEU A 322 22.41 1.40 21.15
N MET A 323 21.97 0.17 20.97
CA MET A 323 20.80 -0.18 20.19
C MET A 323 19.79 -0.86 21.09
N ASP A 324 18.69 -0.17 21.38
CA ASP A 324 17.58 -0.71 22.15
C ASP A 324 16.62 -1.43 21.22
N VAL A 325 16.18 -2.61 21.65
CA VAL A 325 15.06 -3.36 21.03
C VAL A 325 13.87 -3.34 21.98
N VAL A 326 12.74 -2.86 21.46
CA VAL A 326 11.52 -2.60 22.24
C VAL A 326 10.37 -3.35 21.56
N LEU A 327 9.71 -4.25 22.28
CA LEU A 327 8.55 -5.01 21.80
C LEU A 327 7.28 -4.47 22.46
N ASN A 328 6.31 -4.03 21.66
CA ASN A 328 5.03 -3.51 22.14
C ASN A 328 5.16 -2.45 23.26
N GLY A 329 6.20 -1.60 23.17
CA GLY A 329 6.50 -0.57 24.15
C GLY A 329 7.42 -1.01 25.30
N HIS A 330 7.71 -2.29 25.46
CA HIS A 330 8.59 -2.83 26.49
C HIS A 330 10.00 -3.06 25.94
N ARG A 331 11.01 -2.45 26.57
CA ARG A 331 12.40 -2.68 26.18
C ARG A 331 12.85 -4.08 26.59
N ILE A 332 13.15 -4.92 25.58
CA ILE A 332 13.53 -6.33 25.81
C ILE A 332 15.04 -6.54 25.80
N ARG A 333 15.79 -5.73 25.03
CA ARG A 333 17.26 -5.85 24.99
C ARG A 333 17.94 -4.55 24.57
N THR A 334 19.19 -4.38 25.04
CA THR A 334 20.11 -3.32 24.57
C THR A 334 21.40 -3.98 24.11
N PHE A 335 21.86 -3.65 22.92
CA PHE A 335 23.16 -4.04 22.36
C PHE A 335 24.11 -2.85 22.40
N ARG A 336 25.40 -3.13 22.62
CA ARG A 336 26.46 -2.12 22.57
C ARG A 336 27.44 -2.48 21.47
N PHE A 337 27.67 -1.56 20.55
CA PHE A 337 28.63 -1.67 19.47
C PHE A 337 29.78 -0.72 19.74
N GLU A 338 31.02 -1.22 19.65
CA GLU A 338 32.24 -0.44 19.91
C GLU A 338 33.07 -0.20 18.66
N ALA A 339 32.81 -0.95 17.58
CA ALA A 339 33.53 -0.87 16.31
C ALA A 339 32.59 -0.72 15.11
N ALA A 340 33.09 -0.08 14.06
CA ALA A 340 32.42 -0.07 12.75
C ALA A 340 32.45 -1.46 12.12
N GLY A 341 31.49 -1.72 11.25
CA GLY A 341 31.44 -2.96 10.47
C GLY A 341 30.05 -3.58 10.40
N MET A 342 30.01 -4.77 9.84
CA MET A 342 28.80 -5.58 9.78
C MET A 342 28.45 -6.10 11.18
N PHE A 343 27.17 -6.09 11.50
CA PHE A 343 26.65 -6.72 12.72
C PHE A 343 25.45 -7.63 12.41
N THR A 344 25.30 -8.64 13.25
CA THR A 344 24.07 -9.44 13.34
C THR A 344 23.66 -9.48 14.79
N VAL A 345 22.42 -9.09 15.07
CA VAL A 345 21.83 -9.22 16.41
C VAL A 345 20.66 -10.17 16.36
N THR A 346 20.58 -11.05 17.34
CA THR A 346 19.47 -11.98 17.53
C THR A 346 18.82 -11.69 18.88
N VAL A 347 17.51 -11.58 18.90
CA VAL A 347 16.72 -11.26 20.07
C VAL A 347 15.62 -12.29 20.23
N GLU A 348 15.57 -12.94 21.40
CA GLU A 348 14.42 -13.77 21.79
C GLU A 348 13.24 -12.85 22.09
N LEU A 349 12.06 -13.20 21.59
CA LEU A 349 10.83 -12.44 21.77
C LEU A 349 10.00 -13.08 22.88
N PRO A 350 9.84 -12.42 24.04
CA PRO A 350 9.07 -12.98 25.15
C PRO A 350 7.60 -13.18 24.77
N ALA A 351 7.10 -14.42 24.91
CA ALA A 351 5.75 -14.78 24.51
C ALA A 351 4.68 -13.98 25.27
N GLU A 352 4.95 -13.62 26.50
CA GLU A 352 4.07 -12.82 27.37
C GLU A 352 3.89 -11.38 26.91
N LEU A 353 4.78 -10.87 26.06
CA LEU A 353 4.70 -9.53 25.47
C LEU A 353 4.06 -9.52 24.08
N LEU A 354 3.74 -10.69 23.52
CA LEU A 354 3.13 -10.80 22.19
C LEU A 354 1.61 -10.66 22.27
N ALA A 355 1.06 -9.81 21.41
CA ALA A 355 -0.39 -9.65 21.24
C ALA A 355 -0.93 -10.66 20.21
N ALA A 356 -2.21 -10.99 20.29
CA ALA A 356 -2.89 -11.87 19.34
C ALA A 356 -3.07 -11.24 17.93
N GLY A 357 -2.80 -9.94 17.78
CA GLY A 357 -2.88 -9.19 16.50
C GLY A 357 -1.52 -8.67 16.08
N ARG A 358 -1.51 -7.42 15.62
CA ARG A 358 -0.29 -6.74 15.21
C ARG A 358 0.64 -6.49 16.40
N ASN A 359 1.87 -6.93 16.26
CA ASN A 359 2.96 -6.64 17.18
C ASN A 359 3.90 -5.60 16.56
N ALA A 360 4.49 -4.75 17.37
CA ALA A 360 5.43 -3.73 16.96
C ALA A 360 6.79 -3.95 17.64
N LEU A 361 7.84 -4.20 16.84
CA LEU A 361 9.22 -4.28 17.30
C LEU A 361 9.96 -3.01 16.86
N LEU A 362 10.33 -2.18 17.81
CA LEU A 362 11.07 -0.95 17.58
C LEU A 362 12.56 -1.19 17.87
N VAL A 363 13.41 -0.91 16.91
CA VAL A 363 14.87 -0.85 17.07
C VAL A 363 15.29 0.61 17.07
N ARG A 364 15.93 1.07 18.15
CA ARG A 364 16.33 2.47 18.31
C ARG A 364 17.82 2.59 18.64
N SER A 365 18.52 3.41 17.87
CA SER A 365 19.93 3.75 18.10
C SER A 365 20.08 4.97 19.01
N SER A 366 21.06 4.95 19.88
CA SER A 366 21.41 6.09 20.75
C SER A 366 22.12 7.22 20.01
N ARG A 367 22.63 6.97 18.80
CA ARG A 367 23.41 7.95 18.04
C ARG A 367 22.98 8.07 16.60
N LEU A 368 23.23 9.27 16.07
CA LEU A 368 23.02 9.65 14.67
C LEU A 368 24.32 10.27 14.13
N PHE A 369 24.62 10.06 12.87
CA PHE A 369 25.74 10.65 12.17
C PHE A 369 25.32 11.24 10.81
N ARG A 370 26.23 11.93 10.13
CA ARG A 370 26.10 12.36 8.74
C ARG A 370 27.13 11.63 7.91
N TYR A 371 26.68 10.98 6.83
CA TYR A 371 27.56 10.21 5.95
C TYR A 371 28.61 11.10 5.25
N SER A 372 28.23 12.32 4.86
CA SER A 372 29.13 13.31 4.29
C SER A 372 28.67 14.74 4.61
N ARG A 373 29.52 15.76 4.33
CA ARG A 373 29.14 17.18 4.48
C ARG A 373 27.98 17.57 3.55
N HIS A 374 27.78 16.86 2.46
CA HIS A 374 26.71 17.09 1.48
C HIS A 374 25.43 16.33 1.82
N ASP A 375 25.50 15.24 2.58
CA ASP A 375 24.33 14.50 3.06
C ASP A 375 23.76 15.15 4.31
N ARG A 376 22.58 15.77 4.16
CA ARG A 376 21.90 16.47 5.27
C ARG A 376 21.09 15.53 6.19
N ARG A 377 21.01 14.24 5.85
CA ARG A 377 20.27 13.24 6.64
C ARG A 377 21.00 12.96 7.95
N ARG A 378 20.24 12.69 9.00
CA ARG A 378 20.76 12.13 10.25
C ARG A 378 20.47 10.63 10.24
N LEU A 379 21.52 9.83 10.15
CA LEU A 379 21.48 8.39 9.94
C LEU A 379 22.01 7.66 11.16
N SER A 380 21.63 6.40 11.35
CA SER A 380 22.15 5.55 12.41
C SER A 380 22.96 4.36 11.86
N PHE A 381 22.32 3.42 11.21
CA PHE A 381 22.96 2.26 10.58
C PHE A 381 22.32 1.98 9.23
N ARG A 382 22.97 1.18 8.42
CA ARG A 382 22.42 0.68 7.16
C ARG A 382 21.82 -0.70 7.41
N LEU A 383 20.53 -0.86 7.16
CA LEU A 383 19.85 -2.14 7.20
C LEU A 383 20.28 -2.97 5.99
N ILE A 384 20.66 -4.23 6.20
CA ILE A 384 20.95 -5.20 5.15
C ILE A 384 19.77 -6.18 5.04
N ASP A 385 19.37 -6.75 6.19
CA ASP A 385 18.38 -7.80 6.22
C ASP A 385 17.73 -7.89 7.61
N HIS A 386 16.54 -8.48 7.67
CA HIS A 386 15.88 -8.84 8.93
C HIS A 386 15.01 -10.08 8.73
N ALA A 387 14.85 -10.86 9.79
CA ALA A 387 14.00 -12.06 9.80
C ALA A 387 13.34 -12.26 11.16
N PHE A 388 12.18 -12.87 11.15
CA PHE A 388 11.51 -13.43 12.32
C PHE A 388 11.55 -14.95 12.20
N GLU A 389 11.98 -15.66 13.24
CA GLU A 389 12.15 -17.10 13.25
C GLU A 389 11.38 -17.76 14.40
N GLY A 390 10.99 -19.01 14.22
CA GLY A 390 10.33 -19.81 15.27
C GLY A 390 8.89 -19.35 15.53
N GLY A 391 7.94 -19.97 14.92
CA GLY A 391 6.51 -19.70 14.89
C GLY A 391 5.95 -20.25 13.60
N ALA A 392 4.64 -20.31 13.41
CA ALA A 392 4.07 -20.64 12.09
C ALA A 392 4.68 -19.69 11.05
N ALA A 393 5.25 -20.22 9.97
CA ALA A 393 6.18 -19.63 9.01
C ALA A 393 6.12 -18.11 8.83
N PRO A 394 7.24 -17.38 8.98
CA PRO A 394 7.27 -15.94 8.80
C PRO A 394 7.13 -15.56 7.33
N ALA A 395 6.41 -14.48 7.08
CA ALA A 395 6.54 -13.78 5.82
C ALA A 395 7.99 -13.23 5.72
N THR A 396 8.83 -13.91 4.95
CA THR A 396 10.21 -13.48 4.70
C THR A 396 10.18 -12.16 3.95
N GLY A 397 10.67 -11.11 4.58
CA GLY A 397 11.00 -9.85 3.90
C GLY A 397 12.02 -10.14 2.81
N GLY A 398 11.66 -9.84 1.56
CA GLY A 398 12.52 -10.08 0.41
C GLY A 398 13.88 -9.38 0.56
N ASN A 399 14.92 -10.05 0.11
CA ASN A 399 16.27 -9.49 -0.04
C ASN A 399 16.19 -8.16 -0.79
N ILE A 400 16.76 -7.13 -0.21
CA ILE A 400 17.00 -5.86 -0.89
C ILE A 400 18.28 -6.02 -1.71
N PRO A 401 18.26 -5.84 -3.06
CA PRO A 401 19.46 -5.86 -3.88
C PRO A 401 20.40 -4.68 -3.57
#